data_0658791595da704dd4ab974f5c3f4e3f
#
_entry.id   0658791595da704dd4ab974f5c3f4e3f
#
_cell.length_a   1.000
_cell.length_b   1.000
_cell.length_c   1.000
_cell.angle_alpha   90.00
_cell.angle_beta   90.00
_cell.angle_gamma   90.00
#
_symmetry.space_group_name_H-M   'P 1'
#
loop_
_entity.id
_entity.type
_entity.pdbx_description
1 polymer ?
#
loop_
_entity_poly.entity_id
_entity_poly.type
_entity_poly.pdbx_seq_one_letter_code
_entity_poly.pdbx_strand_id
1 'polypeptide(L)'
;MPTLIQDACGEITGTTQGNVLSVVCTAELPKPNITSNNSDPVENVDSVLLTCEPQTQNTSYLWSVSSKSRPASTRLELSLDNRTLTIHGVTRDDTGPYVCATRNPVSDGRSDPFTLNVLYGPDAPTISPSDSYYHPGANLSLSCHAASNPPAQYSWLINGRPQPYTQELFIPNITANDSGSYTCLASNSGTRLNKTTVKTVTVSEAVSKPSLHASKTTVTEDKDSVVLTCSTTNTGVSIHWFFNGQSLKLTERITLSQDNSTLTIRPIRKEDAGNYQCEVSNLVISRKSDPVWLDVSCE
;
A
#
# COMPACT_ATOMS: atom_id res chain seq x y z
N MET A 1 -62.71 -11.93 -48.16
CA MET A 1 -62.60 -10.95 -47.06
C MET A 1 -61.36 -11.33 -46.29
N PRO A 2 -60.28 -10.59 -46.34
CA PRO A 2 -59.15 -10.82 -45.46
C PRO A 2 -59.44 -10.25 -44.10
N THR A 3 -59.34 -11.07 -43.08
CA THR A 3 -59.45 -10.72 -41.67
C THR A 3 -58.25 -9.84 -41.29
N LEU A 4 -58.53 -8.57 -40.98
CA LEU A 4 -57.56 -7.67 -40.39
C LEU A 4 -57.27 -8.16 -38.95
N ILE A 5 -56.07 -8.62 -38.70
CA ILE A 5 -55.54 -8.79 -37.34
C ILE A 5 -55.17 -7.38 -36.85
N GLN A 6 -56.02 -6.83 -36.01
CA GLN A 6 -55.93 -5.48 -35.46
C GLN A 6 -55.31 -5.57 -34.06
N ASP A 7 -54.10 -6.03 -33.96
CA ASP A 7 -53.40 -5.96 -32.68
C ASP A 7 -51.94 -5.51 -32.90
N ALA A 8 -51.65 -4.36 -32.29
CA ALA A 8 -50.33 -3.77 -32.06
C ALA A 8 -49.68 -2.89 -33.12
N CYS A 9 -50.43 -2.21 -34.01
CA CYS A 9 -49.87 -1.14 -34.85
C CYS A 9 -50.45 0.22 -34.52
N GLY A 10 -49.67 1.15 -34.00
CA GLY A 10 -50.13 2.48 -33.57
C GLY A 10 -50.38 3.52 -34.65
N GLU A 11 -49.99 3.35 -35.93
CA GLU A 11 -50.37 4.26 -37.02
C GLU A 11 -50.11 3.62 -38.40
N ILE A 12 -51.09 3.66 -39.28
CA ILE A 12 -50.98 3.24 -40.68
C ILE A 12 -50.89 4.49 -41.54
N THR A 13 -49.74 4.83 -42.08
CA THR A 13 -49.63 5.85 -43.13
C THR A 13 -49.66 5.19 -44.51
N GLY A 14 -50.76 5.36 -45.21
CA GLY A 14 -50.94 4.86 -46.58
C GLY A 14 -50.84 5.97 -47.61
N THR A 15 -50.10 5.72 -48.71
CA THR A 15 -50.22 6.48 -49.97
C THR A 15 -50.56 5.55 -51.10
N THR A 16 -51.62 5.94 -51.86
CA THR A 16 -52.15 5.19 -52.99
C THR A 16 -51.41 5.56 -54.27
N GLN A 17 -50.68 4.61 -54.84
CA GLN A 17 -50.51 4.35 -56.29
C GLN A 17 -49.54 3.21 -56.51
N GLY A 18 -50.05 2.02 -56.80
CA GLY A 18 -49.42 0.99 -57.62
C GLY A 18 -48.19 0.23 -57.14
N ASN A 19 -47.69 0.48 -55.94
CA ASN A 19 -46.54 -0.22 -55.35
C ASN A 19 -46.92 -0.97 -54.08
N VAL A 20 -46.33 -2.14 -53.85
CA VAL A 20 -46.46 -2.93 -52.63
C VAL A 20 -46.07 -2.06 -51.42
N LEU A 21 -47.09 -1.62 -50.64
CA LEU A 21 -46.87 -0.94 -49.36
C LEU A 21 -46.33 -1.94 -48.34
N SER A 22 -45.09 -1.84 -47.99
CA SER A 22 -44.58 -2.47 -46.77
C SER A 22 -45.00 -1.62 -45.58
N VAL A 23 -46.00 -2.06 -44.86
CA VAL A 23 -46.41 -1.43 -43.59
C VAL A 23 -45.36 -1.84 -42.55
N VAL A 24 -44.53 -0.89 -42.16
CA VAL A 24 -43.62 -1.11 -41.03
C VAL A 24 -44.41 -0.72 -39.76
N CYS A 25 -44.90 -1.73 -39.06
CA CYS A 25 -45.50 -1.52 -37.74
C CYS A 25 -44.41 -1.24 -36.71
N THR A 26 -44.42 -0.03 -36.17
CA THR A 26 -43.58 0.32 -35.02
C THR A 26 -44.41 0.29 -33.75
N ALA A 27 -44.12 -0.66 -32.87
CA ALA A 27 -44.76 -0.76 -31.55
C ALA A 27 -43.93 0.03 -30.49
N GLU A 28 -44.57 0.36 -29.38
CA GLU A 28 -43.88 0.91 -28.22
C GLU A 28 -42.80 -0.11 -27.76
N LEU A 29 -41.62 0.39 -27.41
CA LEU A 29 -40.53 -0.41 -26.93
C LEU A 29 -40.78 -0.87 -25.49
N PRO A 30 -40.54 -2.13 -25.16
CA PRO A 30 -40.50 -2.56 -23.76
C PRO A 30 -39.32 -1.90 -23.04
N LYS A 31 -39.43 -1.76 -21.70
CA LYS A 31 -38.33 -1.30 -20.90
C LYS A 31 -37.12 -2.20 -21.11
N PRO A 32 -35.98 -1.65 -21.53
CA PRO A 32 -34.77 -2.48 -21.73
C PRO A 32 -34.17 -2.93 -20.39
N ASN A 33 -33.46 -4.05 -20.43
CA ASN A 33 -32.60 -4.51 -19.34
C ASN A 33 -31.22 -4.89 -19.90
N ILE A 34 -30.20 -4.89 -18.99
CA ILE A 34 -28.84 -5.29 -19.37
C ILE A 34 -28.58 -6.70 -18.85
N THR A 35 -28.08 -7.56 -19.73
CA THR A 35 -27.57 -8.89 -19.38
C THR A 35 -26.07 -8.93 -19.59
N SER A 36 -25.38 -9.75 -18.81
CA SER A 36 -23.94 -9.98 -18.91
C SER A 36 -23.65 -11.45 -19.15
N ASN A 37 -22.66 -11.75 -19.96
CA ASN A 37 -22.15 -13.12 -20.13
C ASN A 37 -21.30 -13.60 -18.95
N ASN A 38 -20.82 -12.68 -18.10
CA ASN A 38 -20.07 -12.96 -16.87
C ASN A 38 -20.41 -11.87 -15.83
N SER A 39 -21.02 -12.24 -14.71
CA SER A 39 -21.42 -11.31 -13.64
C SER A 39 -20.26 -10.97 -12.69
N ASP A 40 -19.25 -11.85 -12.61
CA ASP A 40 -18.14 -11.79 -11.67
C ASP A 40 -16.79 -11.91 -12.38
N PRO A 41 -16.47 -10.98 -13.31
CA PRO A 41 -15.24 -11.06 -14.09
C PRO A 41 -14.01 -10.76 -13.24
N VAL A 42 -12.91 -11.45 -13.53
CA VAL A 42 -11.61 -11.25 -12.86
C VAL A 42 -10.82 -10.15 -13.57
N GLU A 43 -10.36 -9.18 -12.77
CA GLU A 43 -9.56 -8.04 -13.23
C GLU A 43 -8.34 -8.48 -14.04
N ASN A 44 -8.10 -7.82 -15.19
CA ASN A 44 -7.01 -8.08 -16.15
C ASN A 44 -6.96 -9.50 -16.76
N VAL A 45 -7.97 -10.33 -16.50
CA VAL A 45 -8.07 -11.70 -17.04
C VAL A 45 -9.24 -11.80 -18.00
N ASP A 46 -10.41 -11.36 -17.58
CA ASP A 46 -11.65 -11.56 -18.31
C ASP A 46 -12.01 -10.36 -19.20
N SER A 47 -12.79 -10.67 -20.24
CA SER A 47 -13.55 -9.70 -21.03
C SER A 47 -15.02 -9.94 -20.82
N VAL A 48 -15.82 -8.90 -20.81
CA VAL A 48 -17.27 -8.94 -20.54
C VAL A 48 -18.05 -8.43 -21.73
N LEU A 49 -19.12 -9.13 -22.08
CA LEU A 49 -20.11 -8.72 -23.04
C LEU A 49 -21.40 -8.34 -22.33
N LEU A 50 -21.79 -7.06 -22.43
CA LEU A 50 -23.07 -6.55 -21.97
C LEU A 50 -24.02 -6.45 -23.14
N THR A 51 -25.25 -6.95 -22.98
CA THR A 51 -26.28 -6.94 -24.02
C THR A 51 -27.50 -6.19 -23.53
N CYS A 52 -27.98 -5.26 -24.35
CA CYS A 52 -29.26 -4.56 -24.13
C CYS A 52 -30.41 -5.42 -24.65
N GLU A 53 -31.27 -5.89 -23.77
CA GLU A 53 -32.39 -6.79 -24.07
C GLU A 53 -33.74 -6.08 -23.83
N PRO A 54 -34.80 -6.48 -24.54
CA PRO A 54 -34.86 -7.42 -25.65
C PRO A 54 -34.37 -6.83 -26.97
N GLN A 55 -34.01 -7.69 -27.93
CA GLN A 55 -33.77 -7.25 -29.31
C GLN A 55 -35.11 -6.86 -29.97
N THR A 56 -35.18 -5.65 -30.46
CA THR A 56 -36.38 -5.13 -31.14
C THR A 56 -36.03 -4.58 -32.51
N GLN A 57 -36.97 -4.69 -33.46
CA GLN A 57 -36.75 -4.19 -34.82
C GLN A 57 -36.81 -2.67 -34.88
N ASN A 58 -36.09 -2.07 -35.84
CA ASN A 58 -36.03 -0.62 -36.05
C ASN A 58 -35.68 0.20 -34.80
N THR A 59 -34.87 -0.35 -33.94
CA THR A 59 -34.48 0.24 -32.67
C THR A 59 -33.00 0.67 -32.71
N SER A 60 -32.72 1.87 -32.25
CA SER A 60 -31.35 2.35 -31.96
C SER A 60 -31.01 2.14 -30.50
N TYR A 61 -29.79 1.81 -30.24
CA TYR A 61 -29.23 1.54 -28.90
C TYR A 61 -28.20 2.59 -28.55
N LEU A 62 -28.21 3.06 -27.31
CA LEU A 62 -27.24 4.01 -26.78
C LEU A 62 -26.79 3.57 -25.39
N TRP A 63 -25.48 3.50 -25.18
CA TRP A 63 -24.89 3.17 -23.89
C TRP A 63 -24.40 4.41 -23.16
N SER A 64 -24.54 4.41 -21.85
CA SER A 64 -23.91 5.36 -20.95
C SER A 64 -23.24 4.61 -19.78
N VAL A 65 -22.06 5.11 -19.38
CA VAL A 65 -21.28 4.56 -18.27
C VAL A 65 -20.98 5.68 -17.30
N SER A 66 -21.30 5.50 -16.03
CA SER A 66 -21.09 6.51 -14.96
C SER A 66 -21.63 7.88 -15.35
N SER A 67 -22.84 7.93 -15.92
CA SER A 67 -23.55 9.14 -16.39
C SER A 67 -22.87 9.87 -17.57
N LYS A 68 -21.82 9.32 -18.16
CA LYS A 68 -21.21 9.85 -19.39
C LYS A 68 -21.68 9.05 -20.60
N SER A 69 -22.20 9.74 -21.61
CA SER A 69 -22.53 9.12 -22.90
C SER A 69 -21.23 8.72 -23.60
N ARG A 70 -21.16 7.45 -24.00
CA ARG A 70 -20.06 6.82 -24.76
C ARG A 70 -18.68 6.97 -24.11
N PRO A 71 -18.21 5.94 -23.40
CA PRO A 71 -16.85 5.94 -22.86
C PRO A 71 -15.83 5.90 -24.00
N ALA A 72 -14.99 6.91 -24.06
CA ALA A 72 -13.82 6.93 -24.95
C ALA A 72 -12.71 6.09 -24.34
N SER A 73 -12.78 4.77 -24.52
CA SER A 73 -11.71 3.85 -24.10
C SER A 73 -11.44 2.88 -25.25
N THR A 74 -10.18 2.61 -25.52
CA THR A 74 -9.75 1.59 -26.51
C THR A 74 -10.16 0.17 -26.10
N ARG A 75 -10.57 -0.04 -24.83
CA ARG A 75 -11.01 -1.32 -24.28
C ARG A 75 -12.52 -1.55 -24.42
N LEU A 76 -13.29 -0.52 -24.82
CA LEU A 76 -14.73 -0.58 -24.96
C LEU A 76 -15.12 -0.60 -26.42
N GLU A 77 -15.75 -1.68 -26.84
CA GLU A 77 -16.15 -1.92 -28.23
C GLU A 77 -17.67 -2.12 -28.32
N LEU A 78 -18.31 -1.39 -29.23
CA LEU A 78 -19.73 -1.56 -29.53
C LEU A 78 -19.90 -2.45 -30.77
N SER A 79 -20.93 -3.30 -30.76
CA SER A 79 -21.38 -4.01 -31.96
C SER A 79 -21.86 -3.03 -33.05
N LEU A 80 -21.96 -3.50 -34.29
CA LEU A 80 -22.39 -2.67 -35.43
C LEU A 80 -23.78 -2.04 -35.24
N ASP A 81 -24.66 -2.72 -34.53
CA ASP A 81 -25.99 -2.23 -34.17
C ASP A 81 -26.02 -1.49 -32.84
N ASN A 82 -24.88 -1.33 -32.18
CA ASN A 82 -24.72 -0.77 -30.84
C ASN A 82 -25.51 -1.50 -29.73
N ARG A 83 -26.06 -2.67 -29.98
CA ARG A 83 -26.85 -3.41 -28.98
C ARG A 83 -25.97 -4.05 -27.91
N THR A 84 -24.75 -4.43 -28.24
CA THR A 84 -23.81 -5.04 -27.30
C THR A 84 -22.60 -4.15 -27.07
N LEU A 85 -22.16 -4.11 -25.82
CA LEU A 85 -20.95 -3.45 -25.37
C LEU A 85 -19.95 -4.50 -24.85
N THR A 86 -18.81 -4.61 -25.51
CA THR A 86 -17.71 -5.48 -25.07
C THR A 86 -16.69 -4.65 -24.28
N ILE A 87 -16.28 -5.17 -23.13
CA ILE A 87 -15.24 -4.61 -22.26
C ILE A 87 -14.06 -5.58 -22.31
N HIS A 88 -12.99 -5.20 -23.00
CA HIS A 88 -11.78 -6.00 -23.11
C HIS A 88 -10.85 -5.78 -21.91
N GLY A 89 -10.43 -6.86 -21.26
CA GLY A 89 -9.53 -6.79 -20.10
C GLY A 89 -10.12 -5.93 -18.98
N VAL A 90 -11.17 -6.44 -18.34
CA VAL A 90 -11.90 -5.73 -17.27
C VAL A 90 -10.95 -5.30 -16.16
N THR A 91 -11.15 -4.09 -15.66
CA THR A 91 -10.47 -3.54 -14.47
C THR A 91 -11.49 -3.18 -13.40
N ARG A 92 -11.04 -2.97 -12.16
CA ARG A 92 -11.93 -2.55 -11.05
C ARG A 92 -12.68 -1.25 -11.31
N ASP A 93 -12.16 -0.39 -12.20
CA ASP A 93 -12.81 0.86 -12.60
C ASP A 93 -14.00 0.64 -13.55
N ASP A 94 -14.13 -0.56 -14.13
CA ASP A 94 -15.21 -0.93 -15.02
C ASP A 94 -16.47 -1.43 -14.28
N THR A 95 -16.57 -1.23 -12.99
CA THR A 95 -17.73 -1.60 -12.16
C THR A 95 -19.03 -0.93 -12.69
N GLY A 96 -18.97 0.21 -13.33
CA GLY A 96 -20.12 0.94 -13.87
C GLY A 96 -20.56 2.09 -12.95
N PRO A 97 -21.85 2.46 -12.89
CA PRO A 97 -23.01 1.80 -13.48
C PRO A 97 -23.12 1.96 -15.01
N TYR A 98 -23.70 0.94 -15.65
CA TYR A 98 -24.03 0.90 -17.08
C TYR A 98 -25.52 1.10 -17.25
N VAL A 99 -25.92 1.90 -18.26
CA VAL A 99 -27.32 2.07 -18.67
C VAL A 99 -27.39 1.97 -20.17
N CYS A 100 -28.29 1.15 -20.70
CA CYS A 100 -28.63 1.17 -22.10
C CYS A 100 -29.97 1.91 -22.30
N ALA A 101 -30.05 2.73 -23.36
CA ALA A 101 -31.22 3.37 -23.81
C ALA A 101 -31.63 2.83 -25.19
N THR A 102 -32.91 2.61 -25.38
CA THR A 102 -33.50 2.18 -26.65
C THR A 102 -34.39 3.28 -27.20
N ARG A 103 -34.39 3.44 -28.52
CA ARG A 103 -35.26 4.44 -29.18
C ARG A 103 -35.73 3.93 -30.52
N ASN A 104 -37.02 4.12 -30.78
CA ASN A 104 -37.62 3.97 -32.10
C ASN A 104 -38.45 5.24 -32.42
N PRO A 105 -39.12 5.38 -33.59
CA PRO A 105 -39.91 6.56 -33.94
C PRO A 105 -41.07 6.86 -33.01
N VAL A 106 -41.54 5.89 -32.21
CA VAL A 106 -42.78 6.04 -31.37
C VAL A 106 -42.47 6.11 -29.89
N SER A 107 -41.35 5.57 -29.42
CA SER A 107 -41.02 5.50 -27.99
C SER A 107 -39.53 5.45 -27.71
N ASP A 108 -39.18 5.77 -26.48
CA ASP A 108 -37.83 5.57 -25.92
C ASP A 108 -37.92 4.90 -24.56
N GLY A 109 -36.89 4.18 -24.21
CA GLY A 109 -36.78 3.46 -22.96
C GLY A 109 -35.34 3.52 -22.38
N ARG A 110 -35.23 3.34 -21.07
CA ARG A 110 -33.95 3.24 -20.37
C ARG A 110 -33.97 2.05 -19.42
N SER A 111 -32.85 1.34 -19.37
CA SER A 111 -32.64 0.27 -18.40
C SER A 111 -32.45 0.83 -16.98
N ASP A 112 -32.65 -0.03 -15.99
CA ASP A 112 -32.11 0.22 -14.66
C ASP A 112 -30.58 0.21 -14.73
N PRO A 113 -29.89 0.89 -13.81
CA PRO A 113 -28.43 0.85 -13.73
C PRO A 113 -27.94 -0.57 -13.45
N PHE A 114 -26.98 -1.04 -14.24
CA PHE A 114 -26.32 -2.33 -14.09
C PHE A 114 -24.88 -2.13 -13.61
N THR A 115 -24.43 -2.90 -12.60
CA THR A 115 -23.07 -2.89 -12.10
C THR A 115 -22.44 -4.25 -12.23
N LEU A 116 -21.14 -4.28 -12.61
CA LEU A 116 -20.33 -5.49 -12.62
C LEU A 116 -19.70 -5.68 -11.23
N ASN A 117 -19.68 -6.94 -10.75
CA ASN A 117 -18.92 -7.30 -9.58
C ASN A 117 -17.50 -7.74 -9.99
N VAL A 118 -16.63 -6.78 -10.27
CA VAL A 118 -15.25 -7.08 -10.71
C VAL A 118 -14.47 -7.69 -9.54
N LEU A 119 -13.98 -8.92 -9.72
CA LEU A 119 -13.12 -9.60 -8.76
C LEU A 119 -11.68 -9.14 -8.97
N TYR A 120 -11.02 -8.69 -7.90
CA TYR A 120 -9.64 -8.21 -7.97
C TYR A 120 -8.86 -8.47 -6.69
N GLY A 121 -7.55 -8.37 -6.78
CA GLY A 121 -6.65 -8.49 -5.66
C GLY A 121 -6.41 -9.92 -5.15
N PRO A 122 -5.77 -10.06 -3.99
CA PRO A 122 -5.35 -8.96 -3.13
C PRO A 122 -4.22 -8.14 -3.77
N ASP A 123 -4.26 -6.83 -3.57
CA ASP A 123 -3.08 -6.00 -3.80
C ASP A 123 -2.01 -6.33 -2.74
N ALA A 124 -0.78 -5.82 -2.92
CA ALA A 124 0.27 -6.03 -1.93
C ALA A 124 -0.20 -5.52 -0.55
N PRO A 125 -0.23 -6.38 0.49
CA PRO A 125 -0.71 -5.96 1.80
C PRO A 125 0.21 -4.93 2.45
N THR A 126 -0.37 -4.09 3.28
CA THR A 126 0.33 -3.15 4.15
C THR A 126 0.21 -3.59 5.60
N ILE A 127 1.29 -3.44 6.37
CA ILE A 127 1.32 -3.74 7.80
C ILE A 127 1.42 -2.44 8.57
N SER A 128 0.51 -2.21 9.51
CA SER A 128 0.53 -1.06 10.42
C SER A 128 0.63 -1.51 11.88
N PRO A 129 1.23 -0.69 12.75
CA PRO A 129 1.94 0.56 12.48
C PRO A 129 3.25 0.35 11.70
N SER A 130 3.82 1.44 11.19
CA SER A 130 5.10 1.41 10.45
C SER A 130 6.32 1.22 11.35
N ASP A 131 6.17 1.42 12.67
CA ASP A 131 7.25 1.27 13.65
C ASP A 131 7.90 -0.11 13.58
N SER A 132 9.22 -0.13 13.57
CA SER A 132 10.01 -1.37 13.53
C SER A 132 10.72 -1.68 14.84
N TYR A 133 10.70 -0.75 15.80
CA TYR A 133 11.44 -0.82 17.05
C TYR A 133 10.52 -0.75 18.25
N TYR A 134 10.73 -1.66 19.19
CA TYR A 134 9.93 -1.80 20.40
C TYR A 134 10.82 -2.03 21.61
N HIS A 135 10.34 -1.64 22.79
CA HIS A 135 11.01 -1.93 24.05
C HIS A 135 10.49 -3.26 24.62
N PRO A 136 11.35 -4.02 25.32
CA PRO A 136 10.91 -5.18 26.06
C PRO A 136 9.78 -4.81 27.04
N GLY A 137 8.79 -5.69 27.16
CA GLY A 137 7.61 -5.43 27.97
C GLY A 137 6.47 -4.67 27.27
N ALA A 138 6.70 -4.12 26.09
CA ALA A 138 5.64 -3.50 25.31
C ALA A 138 4.68 -4.56 24.73
N ASN A 139 3.49 -4.15 24.33
CA ASN A 139 2.56 -4.96 23.57
C ASN A 139 2.74 -4.69 22.07
N LEU A 140 2.94 -5.72 21.29
CA LEU A 140 3.01 -5.64 19.82
C LEU A 140 1.62 -5.91 19.25
N SER A 141 1.07 -4.91 18.55
CA SER A 141 -0.17 -5.06 17.79
C SER A 141 0.11 -4.68 16.34
N LEU A 142 -0.06 -5.62 15.43
CA LEU A 142 0.12 -5.43 13.99
C LEU A 142 -1.20 -5.70 13.29
N SER A 143 -1.60 -4.84 12.36
CA SER A 143 -2.76 -5.00 11.49
C SER A 143 -2.31 -5.10 10.04
N CYS A 144 -2.90 -6.05 9.29
CA CYS A 144 -2.62 -6.24 7.88
C CYS A 144 -3.82 -5.86 7.03
N HIS A 145 -3.62 -5.11 5.96
CA HIS A 145 -4.68 -4.71 5.05
C HIS A 145 -4.25 -4.81 3.60
N ALA A 146 -5.15 -5.33 2.75
CA ALA A 146 -4.99 -5.37 1.31
C ALA A 146 -6.31 -5.03 0.61
N ALA A 147 -6.27 -4.25 -0.46
CA ALA A 147 -7.44 -4.03 -1.29
C ALA A 147 -7.75 -5.33 -2.06
N SER A 148 -9.00 -5.77 -1.97
CA SER A 148 -9.44 -7.05 -2.54
C SER A 148 -10.96 -7.13 -2.65
N ASN A 149 -11.46 -7.73 -3.73
CA ASN A 149 -12.86 -8.11 -3.91
C ASN A 149 -12.94 -9.55 -4.46
N PRO A 150 -13.53 -10.51 -3.75
CA PRO A 150 -14.03 -10.42 -2.37
C PRO A 150 -12.93 -10.05 -1.37
N PRO A 151 -13.31 -9.62 -0.15
CA PRO A 151 -12.36 -9.28 0.90
C PRO A 151 -11.31 -10.36 1.14
N ALA A 152 -10.05 -9.94 1.31
CA ALA A 152 -8.95 -10.87 1.55
C ALA A 152 -9.07 -11.57 2.91
N GLN A 153 -8.59 -12.81 2.95
CA GLN A 153 -8.32 -13.54 4.17
C GLN A 153 -6.85 -13.39 4.53
N TYR A 154 -6.56 -13.24 5.83
CA TYR A 154 -5.22 -12.95 6.32
C TYR A 154 -4.67 -14.07 7.18
N SER A 155 -3.36 -14.26 7.10
CA SER A 155 -2.59 -15.09 8.00
C SER A 155 -1.20 -14.50 8.22
N TRP A 156 -0.55 -14.91 9.33
CA TRP A 156 0.75 -14.39 9.70
C TRP A 156 1.80 -15.51 9.77
N LEU A 157 3.04 -15.17 9.46
CA LEU A 157 4.20 -15.99 9.74
C LEU A 157 5.17 -15.16 10.60
N ILE A 158 5.62 -15.72 11.71
CA ILE A 158 6.69 -15.14 12.54
C ILE A 158 7.93 -16.00 12.36
N ASN A 159 8.99 -15.41 11.79
CA ASN A 159 10.23 -16.13 11.46
C ASN A 159 9.95 -17.41 10.65
N GLY A 160 9.00 -17.34 9.70
CA GLY A 160 8.59 -18.46 8.86
C GLY A 160 7.63 -19.47 9.55
N ARG A 161 7.27 -19.28 10.81
CA ARG A 161 6.36 -20.16 11.54
C ARG A 161 4.92 -19.65 11.47
N PRO A 162 3.95 -20.48 11.01
CA PRO A 162 2.56 -20.06 10.88
C PRO A 162 1.94 -19.66 12.23
N GLN A 163 1.11 -18.62 12.16
CA GLN A 163 0.26 -18.13 13.24
C GLN A 163 -1.22 -18.34 12.90
N PRO A 164 -2.15 -18.17 13.86
CA PRO A 164 -3.58 -18.22 13.59
C PRO A 164 -4.01 -17.28 12.44
N TYR A 165 -5.09 -17.66 11.76
CA TYR A 165 -5.69 -16.89 10.66
C TYR A 165 -6.45 -15.69 11.21
N THR A 166 -5.78 -14.54 11.31
CA THR A 166 -6.35 -13.28 11.78
C THR A 166 -5.80 -12.12 10.96
N GLN A 167 -6.60 -11.06 10.84
CA GLN A 167 -6.14 -9.80 10.24
C GLN A 167 -5.19 -9.07 11.19
N GLU A 168 -5.46 -9.16 12.48
CA GLU A 168 -4.64 -8.53 13.53
C GLU A 168 -3.80 -9.60 14.24
N LEU A 169 -2.56 -9.25 14.52
CA LEU A 169 -1.61 -10.03 15.31
C LEU A 169 -1.32 -9.27 16.60
N PHE A 170 -1.57 -9.90 17.75
CA PHE A 170 -1.30 -9.31 19.05
C PHE A 170 -0.37 -10.21 19.86
N ILE A 171 0.74 -9.65 20.33
CA ILE A 171 1.71 -10.32 21.21
C ILE A 171 1.93 -9.43 22.43
N PRO A 172 1.47 -9.84 23.62
CA PRO A 172 1.70 -9.06 24.83
C PRO A 172 3.11 -9.26 25.37
N ASN A 173 3.62 -8.24 26.08
CA ASN A 173 4.85 -8.29 26.86
C ASN A 173 6.04 -8.86 26.07
N ILE A 174 6.31 -8.29 24.88
CA ILE A 174 7.37 -8.78 23.97
C ILE A 174 8.75 -8.68 24.61
N THR A 175 9.62 -9.58 24.19
CA THR A 175 11.02 -9.71 24.60
C THR A 175 11.96 -9.63 23.41
N ALA A 176 13.26 -9.61 23.62
CA ALA A 176 14.24 -9.66 22.54
C ALA A 176 14.07 -10.88 21.61
N ASN A 177 13.55 -11.99 22.13
CA ASN A 177 13.27 -13.21 21.35
C ASN A 177 12.14 -13.04 20.33
N ASP A 178 11.29 -12.01 20.49
CA ASP A 178 10.22 -11.68 19.57
C ASP A 178 10.69 -10.78 18.42
N SER A 179 11.97 -10.45 18.39
CA SER A 179 12.60 -9.81 17.25
C SER A 179 12.62 -10.74 16.03
N GLY A 180 12.40 -10.19 14.85
CA GLY A 180 12.47 -10.98 13.63
C GLY A 180 11.55 -10.50 12.52
N SER A 181 11.24 -11.44 11.63
CA SER A 181 10.46 -11.23 10.42
C SER A 181 9.00 -11.59 10.64
N TYR A 182 8.13 -10.61 10.45
CA TYR A 182 6.67 -10.74 10.53
C TYR A 182 6.10 -10.62 9.12
N THR A 183 5.60 -11.74 8.59
CA THR A 183 5.07 -11.80 7.24
C THR A 183 3.56 -11.87 7.29
N CYS A 184 2.88 -10.92 6.67
CA CYS A 184 1.46 -11.00 6.39
C CYS A 184 1.24 -11.63 5.02
N LEU A 185 0.36 -12.64 4.97
CA LEU A 185 -0.17 -13.26 3.78
C LEU A 185 -1.63 -12.86 3.62
N ALA A 186 -1.96 -12.20 2.51
CA ALA A 186 -3.34 -11.94 2.10
C ALA A 186 -3.72 -12.89 0.95
N SER A 187 -4.90 -13.50 1.01
CA SER A 187 -5.43 -14.43 0.01
C SER A 187 -6.84 -14.05 -0.41
N ASN A 188 -7.16 -14.21 -1.68
CA ASN A 188 -8.49 -14.00 -2.24
C ASN A 188 -8.99 -15.29 -2.90
N SER A 189 -10.12 -15.81 -2.44
CA SER A 189 -10.73 -17.05 -2.95
C SER A 189 -11.34 -16.88 -4.35
N GLY A 190 -11.81 -15.67 -4.69
CA GLY A 190 -12.41 -15.37 -5.99
C GLY A 190 -11.37 -15.31 -7.12
N THR A 191 -10.26 -14.62 -6.90
CA THR A 191 -9.16 -14.50 -7.87
C THR A 191 -8.16 -15.65 -7.76
N ARG A 192 -8.14 -16.41 -6.66
CA ARG A 192 -7.16 -17.45 -6.30
C ARG A 192 -5.71 -16.92 -6.22
N LEU A 193 -5.56 -15.63 -5.95
CA LEU A 193 -4.27 -14.98 -5.80
C LEU A 193 -3.89 -14.81 -4.33
N ASN A 194 -2.59 -14.79 -4.09
CA ASN A 194 -1.99 -14.51 -2.78
C ASN A 194 -0.92 -13.43 -2.93
N LYS A 195 -0.81 -12.57 -1.91
CA LYS A 195 0.24 -11.56 -1.80
C LYS A 195 0.77 -11.51 -0.38
N THR A 196 2.05 -11.20 -0.26
CA THR A 196 2.72 -11.13 1.03
C THR A 196 3.46 -9.82 1.19
N THR A 197 3.58 -9.39 2.45
CA THR A 197 4.45 -8.28 2.86
C THR A 197 5.16 -8.67 4.13
N VAL A 198 6.44 -8.32 4.22
CA VAL A 198 7.30 -8.62 5.35
C VAL A 198 7.64 -7.35 6.11
N LYS A 199 7.54 -7.41 7.43
CA LYS A 199 7.96 -6.36 8.35
C LYS A 199 9.00 -6.93 9.31
N THR A 200 10.12 -6.23 9.47
CA THR A 200 11.09 -6.56 10.52
C THR A 200 10.73 -5.82 11.80
N VAL A 201 10.63 -6.57 12.88
CA VAL A 201 10.43 -6.05 14.24
C VAL A 201 11.71 -6.28 15.03
N THR A 202 12.21 -5.23 15.69
CA THR A 202 13.37 -5.28 16.57
C THR A 202 12.94 -4.87 17.97
N VAL A 203 13.15 -5.75 18.94
CA VAL A 203 12.92 -5.49 20.36
C VAL A 203 14.25 -5.30 21.04
N SER A 204 14.50 -4.10 21.56
CA SER A 204 15.79 -3.72 22.16
C SER A 204 15.59 -2.73 23.28
N GLU A 205 16.47 -2.83 24.29
CA GLU A 205 16.51 -1.87 25.41
C GLU A 205 16.80 -0.45 24.92
N ALA A 206 16.25 0.53 25.62
CA ALA A 206 16.59 1.93 25.40
C ALA A 206 18.04 2.19 25.77
N VAL A 207 18.76 2.93 24.94
CA VAL A 207 20.09 3.40 25.26
C VAL A 207 19.98 4.68 26.08
N SER A 208 20.50 4.68 27.30
CA SER A 208 20.59 5.85 28.16
C SER A 208 21.74 6.78 27.73
N LYS A 209 21.62 8.06 28.03
CA LYS A 209 22.68 9.04 27.78
C LYS A 209 23.91 8.65 28.59
N PRO A 210 25.09 8.48 27.96
CA PRO A 210 26.32 8.18 28.68
C PRO A 210 26.84 9.39 29.45
N SER A 211 27.58 9.17 30.51
CA SER A 211 28.35 10.18 31.20
C SER A 211 29.81 10.12 30.75
N LEU A 212 30.39 11.31 30.53
CA LEU A 212 31.79 11.46 30.13
C LEU A 212 32.55 12.18 31.24
N HIS A 213 33.61 11.57 31.70
CA HIS A 213 34.50 12.11 32.74
C HIS A 213 35.93 12.19 32.22
N ALA A 214 36.59 13.32 32.48
CA ALA A 214 38.01 13.50 32.21
C ALA A 214 38.80 13.43 33.52
N SER A 215 39.98 12.80 33.51
CA SER A 215 40.88 12.78 34.66
C SER A 215 41.38 14.17 35.04
N LYS A 216 41.52 15.04 34.03
CA LYS A 216 41.84 16.48 34.15
C LYS A 216 41.18 17.21 32.97
N THR A 217 40.71 18.43 33.17
CA THR A 217 40.16 19.30 32.12
C THR A 217 41.10 20.45 31.72
N THR A 218 42.11 20.73 32.56
CA THR A 218 43.18 21.69 32.27
C THR A 218 44.51 20.98 32.43
N VAL A 219 45.35 21.02 31.42
CA VAL A 219 46.62 20.26 31.31
C VAL A 219 47.68 21.10 30.64
N THR A 220 48.95 20.69 30.85
CA THR A 220 50.12 21.34 30.24
C THR A 220 50.69 20.46 29.12
N GLU A 221 50.94 21.09 27.97
CA GLU A 221 51.50 20.43 26.76
C GLU A 221 52.79 19.65 27.09
N ASP A 222 52.94 18.49 26.47
CA ASP A 222 54.06 17.57 26.57
C ASP A 222 54.41 17.01 27.99
N LYS A 223 53.77 17.54 29.05
CA LYS A 223 53.96 17.11 30.43
C LYS A 223 52.88 16.18 30.93
N ASP A 224 51.64 16.51 30.59
CA ASP A 224 50.48 15.77 31.07
C ASP A 224 49.99 14.67 30.12
N SER A 225 49.13 13.82 30.67
CA SER A 225 48.30 12.88 29.93
C SER A 225 46.89 13.02 30.43
N VAL A 226 45.93 12.75 29.55
CA VAL A 226 44.51 12.77 29.86
C VAL A 226 43.87 11.42 29.61
N VAL A 227 43.04 11.00 30.54
CA VAL A 227 42.18 9.84 30.41
C VAL A 227 40.73 10.33 30.45
N LEU A 228 39.98 10.02 29.39
CA LEU A 228 38.54 10.28 29.27
C LEU A 228 37.82 8.95 29.40
N THR A 229 36.82 8.87 30.28
CA THR A 229 36.04 7.65 30.54
C THR A 229 34.59 7.88 30.19
N CYS A 230 34.06 7.07 29.29
CA CYS A 230 32.67 7.02 28.89
C CYS A 230 31.94 5.94 29.69
N SER A 231 31.02 6.34 30.56
CA SER A 231 30.29 5.41 31.43
C SER A 231 28.84 5.27 30.96
N THR A 232 28.37 4.04 30.86
CA THR A 232 27.00 3.68 30.49
C THR A 232 26.48 2.57 31.39
N THR A 233 25.18 2.57 31.65
CA THR A 233 24.47 1.50 32.37
C THR A 233 24.01 0.39 31.41
N ASN A 234 24.07 0.61 30.10
CA ASN A 234 23.61 -0.33 29.08
C ASN A 234 24.72 -1.38 28.80
N THR A 235 24.29 -2.63 28.62
CA THR A 235 25.17 -3.75 28.21
C THR A 235 25.02 -4.02 26.69
N GLY A 236 26.07 -4.57 26.08
CA GLY A 236 26.04 -4.94 24.66
C GLY A 236 25.96 -3.76 23.69
N VAL A 237 26.44 -2.60 24.10
CA VAL A 237 26.49 -1.36 23.31
C VAL A 237 27.88 -1.14 22.72
N SER A 238 27.94 -0.38 21.63
CA SER A 238 29.17 0.12 21.02
C SER A 238 29.44 1.55 21.49
N ILE A 239 30.71 1.90 21.71
CA ILE A 239 31.14 3.23 22.11
C ILE A 239 31.98 3.84 20.97
N HIS A 240 31.62 5.05 20.56
CA HIS A 240 32.34 5.85 19.57
C HIS A 240 32.72 7.21 20.15
N TRP A 241 33.87 7.73 19.74
CA TRP A 241 34.40 8.97 20.25
C TRP A 241 34.39 10.06 19.19
N PHE A 242 34.12 11.27 19.65
CA PHE A 242 34.08 12.49 18.84
C PHE A 242 34.95 13.58 19.44
N PHE A 243 35.63 14.28 18.55
CA PHE A 243 36.40 15.48 18.84
C PHE A 243 35.88 16.63 17.99
N ASN A 244 35.51 17.75 18.61
CA ASN A 244 34.92 18.92 17.94
C ASN A 244 33.79 18.54 16.96
N GLY A 245 32.94 17.58 17.34
CA GLY A 245 31.79 17.11 16.57
C GLY A 245 32.11 16.15 15.42
N GLN A 246 33.38 15.85 15.17
CA GLN A 246 33.82 14.88 14.18
C GLN A 246 34.28 13.57 14.83
N SER A 247 34.17 12.45 14.10
CA SER A 247 34.69 11.16 14.57
C SER A 247 36.18 11.27 14.90
N LEU A 248 36.55 10.85 16.10
CA LEU A 248 37.92 10.90 16.58
C LEU A 248 38.83 9.97 15.76
N LYS A 249 39.98 10.50 15.31
CA LYS A 249 41.02 9.71 14.65
C LYS A 249 42.02 9.23 15.69
N LEU A 250 42.21 7.92 15.74
CA LEU A 250 43.26 7.31 16.60
C LEU A 250 44.62 7.57 16.00
N THR A 251 45.62 7.74 16.88
CA THR A 251 47.04 7.95 16.55
C THR A 251 47.88 7.15 17.54
N GLU A 252 49.19 7.15 17.41
CA GLU A 252 50.08 6.54 18.42
C GLU A 252 49.92 7.17 19.81
N ARG A 253 49.49 8.43 19.90
CA ARG A 253 49.29 9.17 21.14
C ARG A 253 47.85 9.05 21.69
N ILE A 254 46.90 8.75 20.82
CA ILE A 254 45.46 8.70 21.13
C ILE A 254 45.00 7.25 20.98
N THR A 255 44.79 6.59 22.10
CA THR A 255 44.49 5.16 22.19
C THR A 255 43.17 4.90 22.92
N LEU A 256 42.51 3.80 22.58
CA LEU A 256 41.30 3.32 23.25
C LEU A 256 41.54 2.05 24.03
N SER A 257 40.82 1.84 25.11
CA SER A 257 40.70 0.55 25.79
C SER A 257 40.05 -0.50 24.87
N GLN A 258 40.16 -1.77 25.22
CA GLN A 258 39.62 -2.88 24.42
C GLN A 258 38.10 -2.79 24.21
N ASP A 259 37.38 -2.27 25.17
CA ASP A 259 35.94 -2.05 25.15
C ASP A 259 35.53 -0.66 24.63
N ASN A 260 36.53 0.15 24.20
CA ASN A 260 36.38 1.54 23.77
C ASN A 260 35.80 2.50 24.84
N SER A 261 35.66 2.05 26.10
CA SER A 261 35.09 2.89 27.17
C SER A 261 36.07 3.99 27.64
N THR A 262 37.34 3.83 27.41
CA THR A 262 38.39 4.74 27.87
C THR A 262 39.24 5.23 26.72
N LEU A 263 39.38 6.53 26.61
CA LEU A 263 40.27 7.22 25.67
C LEU A 263 41.44 7.80 26.41
N THR A 264 42.66 7.47 25.98
CA THR A 264 43.91 7.99 26.58
C THR A 264 44.66 8.81 25.55
N ILE A 265 45.11 10.01 25.95
CA ILE A 265 45.92 10.92 25.13
C ILE A 265 47.25 11.12 25.84
N ARG A 266 48.37 10.70 25.23
CA ARG A 266 49.74 10.77 25.84
C ARG A 266 50.83 10.78 24.78
N PRO A 267 51.76 11.79 24.79
CA PRO A 267 51.65 13.07 25.51
C PRO A 267 50.55 13.94 24.94
N ILE A 268 50.02 14.87 25.75
CA ILE A 268 49.05 15.85 25.34
C ILE A 268 49.70 16.97 24.51
N ARG A 269 49.05 17.47 23.47
CA ARG A 269 49.49 18.58 22.65
C ARG A 269 48.44 19.68 22.57
N LYS A 270 48.87 20.89 22.20
CA LYS A 270 48.01 22.04 22.04
C LYS A 270 46.78 21.78 21.11
N GLU A 271 46.99 21.00 20.04
CA GLU A 271 45.99 20.59 19.08
C GLU A 271 44.87 19.70 19.66
N ASP A 272 45.12 19.09 20.83
CA ASP A 272 44.16 18.24 21.53
C ASP A 272 43.16 19.07 22.38
N ALA A 273 43.29 20.39 22.43
CA ALA A 273 42.34 21.29 23.08
C ALA A 273 41.02 21.30 22.30
N GLY A 274 39.89 21.11 22.98
CA GLY A 274 38.60 21.07 22.33
C GLY A 274 37.54 20.30 23.06
N ASN A 275 36.40 20.10 22.39
CA ASN A 275 35.27 19.37 22.91
C ASN A 275 35.34 17.88 22.59
N TYR A 276 35.32 17.05 23.63
CA TYR A 276 35.23 15.61 23.53
C TYR A 276 33.83 15.14 23.90
N GLN A 277 33.32 14.17 23.14
CA GLN A 277 32.05 13.48 23.42
C GLN A 277 32.22 11.99 23.14
N CYS A 278 31.52 11.16 23.89
CA CYS A 278 31.32 9.75 23.54
C CYS A 278 29.86 9.51 23.15
N GLU A 279 29.66 8.61 22.22
CA GLU A 279 28.36 8.13 21.79
C GLU A 279 28.24 6.65 22.10
N VAL A 280 27.17 6.29 22.77
CA VAL A 280 26.82 4.91 23.06
C VAL A 280 25.67 4.52 22.14
N SER A 281 25.82 3.41 21.44
CA SER A 281 24.84 2.94 20.47
C SER A 281 24.59 1.43 20.57
N ASN A 282 23.35 1.04 20.31
CA ASN A 282 22.98 -0.32 19.95
C ASN A 282 22.52 -0.34 18.48
N LEU A 283 21.94 -1.45 18.02
CA LEU A 283 21.46 -1.60 16.63
C LEU A 283 20.34 -0.61 16.25
N VAL A 284 19.77 0.10 17.21
CA VAL A 284 18.52 0.85 17.08
C VAL A 284 18.72 2.34 17.34
N ILE A 285 19.39 2.70 18.42
CA ILE A 285 19.47 4.05 18.97
C ILE A 285 20.91 4.36 19.34
N SER A 286 21.30 5.62 19.14
CA SER A 286 22.52 6.17 19.69
C SER A 286 22.22 7.36 20.61
N ARG A 287 23.08 7.56 21.61
CA ARG A 287 23.03 8.70 22.54
C ARG A 287 24.43 9.22 22.78
N LYS A 288 24.59 10.55 22.64
CA LYS A 288 25.85 11.26 22.95
C LYS A 288 25.87 11.78 24.37
N SER A 289 27.06 11.78 24.96
CA SER A 289 27.33 12.46 26.23
C SER A 289 27.19 14.00 26.09
N ASP A 290 27.14 14.70 27.21
CA ASP A 290 27.47 16.11 27.21
C ASP A 290 28.96 16.26 26.79
N PRO A 291 29.32 17.39 26.14
CA PRO A 291 30.69 17.63 25.76
C PRO A 291 31.55 17.97 27.00
N VAL A 292 32.77 17.47 27.01
CA VAL A 292 33.80 17.85 27.96
C VAL A 292 34.84 18.66 27.20
N TRP A 293 35.06 19.89 27.64
CA TRP A 293 36.10 20.76 27.10
C TRP A 293 37.46 20.43 27.75
N LEU A 294 38.48 20.17 26.97
CA LEU A 294 39.86 20.03 27.39
C LEU A 294 40.62 21.30 27.04
N ASP A 295 41.20 21.94 28.06
CA ASP A 295 42.04 23.13 27.92
C ASP A 295 43.52 22.72 28.04
N VAL A 296 44.33 23.12 27.04
CA VAL A 296 45.77 22.80 26.98
C VAL A 296 46.57 24.09 27.01
N SER A 297 47.28 24.33 28.09
CA SER A 297 48.22 25.45 28.26
C SER A 297 49.61 25.09 27.77
N CYS A 298 50.29 26.09 27.18
CA CYS A 298 51.74 26.06 26.99
C CYS A 298 52.45 26.50 28.27
N GLU A 299 53.67 26.08 28.53
CA GLU A 299 54.51 26.67 29.58
C GLU A 299 54.88 28.12 29.26
#